data_d111cf0f5b7643df063d30daeb3cb438
#
_entry.id   d111cf0f5b7643df063d30daeb3cb438
#
_cell.length_a   1.000
_cell.length_b   1.000
_cell.length_c   1.000
_cell.angle_alpha   90.00
_cell.angle_beta   90.00
_cell.angle_gamma   90.00
#
_symmetry.space_group_name_H-M   'P 1'
#
loop_
_entity.id
_entity.type
_entity.pdbx_description
1 polymer ?
#
loop_
_entity_poly.entity_id
_entity_poly.type
_entity_poly.pdbx_seq_one_letter_code
_entity_poly.pdbx_strand_id
1 'polypeptide(L)'
;MSPLPSSGASGDLLADRRYAYAKGAFDEADFAAAADLARQALELAPHFAAGHALLGRALLALGAREEAVASLAAALALDPADPMGVRIDLAHCGALEPQAAITDSYVRALFDDYAPRFERHLVEGLNYRGPELIADALRRAASRRVRDVRFRRAFDLGCGTGLMARALAGTVAAIEGVDLSPRMLAQARKTRLYDALHEAELVAFLAGRAAGEADLVVAADVFVYLADLGDAFRESRRVLARGGFLAFTVQAHPGDGVVLGEDARYAHGEAYLRDLAAATGFTMVLFEPVSTREDRGAPVPGHLAVMERSV
;
A
#
# COMPACT_ATOMS: atom_id res chain seq x y z
N MET A 1 9.02 -12.83 1.30
CA MET A 1 7.96 -13.08 0.29
C MET A 1 6.62 -12.82 0.94
N SER A 2 5.79 -11.92 0.39
CA SER A 2 4.43 -11.71 0.86
C SER A 2 3.58 -12.97 0.57
N PRO A 3 2.65 -13.35 1.45
CA PRO A 3 1.76 -14.48 1.19
C PRO A 3 0.92 -14.18 -0.06
N LEU A 4 0.76 -15.20 -0.90
CA LEU A 4 -0.07 -15.11 -2.09
C LEU A 4 -1.55 -14.95 -1.67
N PRO A 5 -2.29 -13.97 -2.20
CA PRO A 5 -3.72 -13.85 -1.93
C PRO A 5 -4.47 -15.12 -2.38
N SER A 6 -5.59 -15.40 -1.72
CA SER A 6 -6.43 -16.56 -2.04
C SER A 6 -7.05 -16.37 -3.43
N SER A 7 -6.60 -17.15 -4.39
CA SER A 7 -7.13 -17.20 -5.76
C SER A 7 -8.45 -17.97 -5.81
N GLY A 8 -9.32 -17.59 -6.73
CA GLY A 8 -10.57 -18.32 -7.00
C GLY A 8 -10.32 -19.79 -7.36
N ALA A 9 -11.35 -20.63 -7.25
CA ALA A 9 -11.29 -22.02 -7.66
C ALA A 9 -11.18 -22.13 -9.18
N SER A 10 -10.49 -23.19 -9.67
CA SER A 10 -10.35 -23.45 -11.10
C SER A 10 -11.65 -23.93 -11.78
N GLY A 11 -12.60 -24.40 -10.98
CA GLY A 11 -13.80 -25.09 -11.44
C GLY A 11 -13.61 -26.59 -11.65
N ASP A 12 -12.40 -27.11 -11.50
CA ASP A 12 -12.07 -28.53 -11.52
C ASP A 12 -11.39 -28.95 -10.21
N LEU A 13 -11.98 -29.86 -9.47
CA LEU A 13 -11.48 -30.29 -8.16
C LEU A 13 -10.08 -30.94 -8.22
N LEU A 14 -9.73 -31.58 -9.34
CA LEU A 14 -8.43 -32.20 -9.50
C LEU A 14 -7.37 -31.12 -9.80
N ALA A 15 -7.72 -30.13 -10.62
CA ALA A 15 -6.86 -28.97 -10.88
C ALA A 15 -6.62 -28.17 -9.58
N ASP A 16 -7.66 -27.90 -8.79
CA ASP A 16 -7.53 -27.23 -7.49
C ASP A 16 -6.59 -27.99 -6.54
N ARG A 17 -6.69 -29.30 -6.55
CA ARG A 17 -5.83 -30.17 -5.73
C ARG A 17 -4.36 -30.15 -6.20
N ARG A 18 -4.12 -30.18 -7.53
CA ARG A 18 -2.78 -30.05 -8.11
C ARG A 18 -2.19 -28.67 -7.78
N TYR A 19 -2.98 -27.61 -7.91
CA TYR A 19 -2.58 -26.28 -7.55
C TYR A 19 -2.21 -26.14 -6.07
N ALA A 20 -2.98 -26.75 -5.16
CA ALA A 20 -2.65 -26.75 -3.74
C ALA A 20 -1.30 -27.44 -3.44
N TYR A 21 -0.99 -28.55 -4.12
CA TYR A 21 0.32 -29.18 -4.01
C TYR A 21 1.44 -28.33 -4.66
N ALA A 22 1.17 -27.70 -5.82
CA ALA A 22 2.11 -26.78 -6.45
C ALA A 22 2.46 -25.61 -5.53
N LYS A 23 1.43 -25.05 -4.86
CA LYS A 23 1.62 -23.98 -3.87
C LYS A 23 2.44 -24.45 -2.67
N GLY A 24 2.18 -25.65 -2.14
CA GLY A 24 2.98 -26.24 -1.05
C GLY A 24 4.44 -26.38 -1.45
N ALA A 25 4.73 -26.95 -2.62
CA ALA A 25 6.09 -27.10 -3.15
C ALA A 25 6.78 -25.71 -3.33
N PHE A 26 6.05 -24.71 -3.82
CA PHE A 26 6.56 -23.34 -3.94
C PHE A 26 6.92 -22.72 -2.59
N ASP A 27 6.06 -22.90 -1.57
CA ASP A 27 6.28 -22.41 -0.21
C ASP A 27 7.50 -23.10 0.45
N GLU A 28 7.80 -24.34 0.06
CA GLU A 28 9.00 -25.11 0.45
C GLU A 28 10.24 -24.82 -0.42
N ALA A 29 10.14 -23.86 -1.36
CA ALA A 29 11.17 -23.49 -2.33
C ALA A 29 11.58 -24.62 -3.30
N ASP A 30 10.77 -25.69 -3.47
CA ASP A 30 10.90 -26.66 -4.55
C ASP A 30 10.20 -26.14 -5.81
N PHE A 31 10.86 -25.19 -6.48
CA PHE A 31 10.30 -24.49 -7.63
C PHE A 31 10.13 -25.41 -8.85
N ALA A 32 10.93 -26.47 -8.95
CA ALA A 32 10.81 -27.43 -10.03
C ALA A 32 9.53 -28.27 -9.90
N ALA A 33 9.28 -28.82 -8.70
CA ALA A 33 8.03 -29.52 -8.41
C ALA A 33 6.81 -28.59 -8.50
N ALA A 34 6.94 -27.33 -8.03
CA ALA A 34 5.89 -26.33 -8.15
C ALA A 34 5.50 -26.06 -9.60
N ALA A 35 6.48 -25.88 -10.50
CA ALA A 35 6.24 -25.64 -11.90
C ALA A 35 5.58 -26.85 -12.59
N ASP A 36 6.04 -28.07 -12.30
CA ASP A 36 5.47 -29.30 -12.86
C ASP A 36 4.01 -29.51 -12.43
N LEU A 37 3.74 -29.38 -11.12
CA LEU A 37 2.39 -29.50 -10.58
C LEU A 37 1.44 -28.40 -11.06
N ALA A 38 1.94 -27.17 -11.24
CA ALA A 38 1.16 -26.09 -11.83
C ALA A 38 0.81 -26.36 -13.30
N ARG A 39 1.74 -26.90 -14.11
CA ARG A 39 1.43 -27.35 -15.47
C ARG A 39 0.35 -28.43 -15.50
N GLN A 40 0.46 -29.44 -14.63
CA GLN A 40 -0.57 -30.48 -14.51
C GLN A 40 -1.95 -29.92 -14.09
N ALA A 41 -1.99 -28.87 -13.25
CA ALA A 41 -3.24 -28.20 -12.94
C ALA A 41 -3.82 -27.48 -14.17
N LEU A 42 -2.97 -26.84 -14.97
CA LEU A 42 -3.35 -26.12 -16.19
C LEU A 42 -3.73 -27.04 -17.36
N GLU A 43 -3.24 -28.28 -17.41
CA GLU A 43 -3.73 -29.30 -18.34
C GLU A 43 -5.21 -29.61 -18.10
N LEU A 44 -5.66 -29.60 -16.83
CA LEU A 44 -7.05 -29.86 -16.44
C LEU A 44 -7.92 -28.59 -16.53
N ALA A 45 -7.33 -27.43 -16.21
CA ALA A 45 -8.02 -26.14 -16.18
C ALA A 45 -7.18 -25.07 -16.90
N PRO A 46 -7.18 -24.99 -18.23
CA PRO A 46 -6.33 -24.05 -18.99
C PRO A 46 -6.61 -22.58 -18.73
N HIS A 47 -7.79 -22.23 -18.21
CA HIS A 47 -8.19 -20.86 -17.90
C HIS A 47 -8.06 -20.52 -16.40
N PHE A 48 -7.27 -21.26 -15.65
CA PHE A 48 -7.05 -21.03 -14.25
C PHE A 48 -5.95 -19.97 -14.02
N ALA A 49 -6.36 -18.70 -13.86
CA ALA A 49 -5.43 -17.56 -13.72
C ALA A 49 -4.39 -17.78 -12.60
N ALA A 50 -4.81 -18.33 -11.45
CA ALA A 50 -3.87 -18.59 -10.34
C ALA A 50 -2.86 -19.69 -10.66
N GLY A 51 -3.23 -20.69 -11.44
CA GLY A 51 -2.31 -21.71 -11.94
C GLY A 51 -1.22 -21.10 -12.81
N HIS A 52 -1.59 -20.22 -13.76
CA HIS A 52 -0.65 -19.48 -14.59
C HIS A 52 0.25 -18.55 -13.76
N ALA A 53 -0.30 -17.82 -12.78
CA ALA A 53 0.48 -16.94 -11.90
C ALA A 53 1.52 -17.73 -11.09
N LEU A 54 1.13 -18.86 -10.50
CA LEU A 54 2.04 -19.72 -9.72
C LEU A 54 3.12 -20.35 -10.62
N LEU A 55 2.76 -20.83 -11.81
CA LEU A 55 3.71 -21.35 -12.79
C LEU A 55 4.72 -20.27 -13.17
N GLY A 56 4.27 -19.06 -13.49
CA GLY A 56 5.15 -17.96 -13.85
C GLY A 56 6.15 -17.63 -12.74
N ARG A 57 5.70 -17.56 -11.48
CA ARG A 57 6.57 -17.31 -10.32
C ARG A 57 7.59 -18.44 -10.09
N ALA A 58 7.16 -19.70 -10.23
CA ALA A 58 8.07 -20.85 -10.13
C ALA A 58 9.13 -20.81 -11.22
N LEU A 59 8.75 -20.47 -12.45
CA LEU A 59 9.66 -20.32 -13.58
C LEU A 59 10.64 -19.15 -13.37
N LEU A 60 10.21 -18.02 -12.79
CA LEU A 60 11.12 -16.94 -12.42
C LEU A 60 12.20 -17.40 -11.44
N ALA A 61 11.79 -18.14 -10.42
CA ALA A 61 12.72 -18.69 -9.43
C ALA A 61 13.71 -19.70 -10.04
N LEU A 62 13.33 -20.36 -11.11
CA LEU A 62 14.19 -21.28 -11.89
C LEU A 62 15.04 -20.56 -12.96
N GLY A 63 14.87 -19.25 -13.15
CA GLY A 63 15.59 -18.47 -14.17
C GLY A 63 15.01 -18.59 -15.58
N ALA A 64 13.90 -19.27 -15.79
CA ALA A 64 13.22 -19.45 -17.09
C ALA A 64 12.34 -18.23 -17.43
N ARG A 65 12.99 -17.07 -17.63
CA ARG A 65 12.33 -15.76 -17.70
C ARG A 65 11.31 -15.65 -18.84
N GLU A 66 11.61 -16.12 -20.02
CA GLU A 66 10.72 -16.01 -21.19
C GLU A 66 9.42 -16.80 -20.98
N GLU A 67 9.53 -18.05 -20.50
CA GLU A 67 8.38 -18.88 -20.17
C GLU A 67 7.58 -18.28 -19.00
N ALA A 68 8.26 -17.73 -18.03
CA ALA A 68 7.63 -17.06 -16.87
C ALA A 68 6.79 -15.87 -17.33
N VAL A 69 7.34 -14.98 -18.16
CA VAL A 69 6.61 -13.81 -18.69
C VAL A 69 5.38 -14.25 -19.48
N ALA A 70 5.49 -15.32 -20.30
CA ALA A 70 4.34 -15.85 -21.04
C ALA A 70 3.23 -16.35 -20.08
N SER A 71 3.60 -17.09 -19.03
CA SER A 71 2.64 -17.59 -18.03
C SER A 71 1.99 -16.46 -17.23
N LEU A 72 2.78 -15.47 -16.79
CA LEU A 72 2.27 -14.29 -16.07
C LEU A 72 1.34 -13.45 -16.96
N ALA A 73 1.69 -13.27 -18.23
CA ALA A 73 0.82 -12.56 -19.18
C ALA A 73 -0.52 -13.29 -19.39
N ALA A 74 -0.49 -14.63 -19.46
CA ALA A 74 -1.71 -15.43 -19.52
C ALA A 74 -2.58 -15.26 -18.26
N ALA A 75 -1.96 -15.26 -17.07
CA ALA A 75 -2.67 -15.01 -15.81
C ALA A 75 -3.36 -13.64 -15.81
N LEU A 76 -2.64 -12.60 -16.23
CA LEU A 76 -3.15 -11.23 -16.31
C LEU A 76 -4.28 -11.07 -17.35
N ALA A 77 -4.18 -11.78 -18.47
CA ALA A 77 -5.24 -11.79 -19.49
C ALA A 77 -6.53 -12.46 -18.99
N LEU A 78 -6.41 -13.47 -18.14
CA LEU A 78 -7.54 -14.19 -17.52
C LEU A 78 -8.18 -13.40 -16.36
N ASP A 79 -7.38 -12.65 -15.61
CA ASP A 79 -7.86 -11.79 -14.52
C ASP A 79 -7.19 -10.39 -14.60
N PRO A 80 -7.73 -9.48 -15.42
CA PRO A 80 -7.15 -8.15 -15.61
C PRO A 80 -7.22 -7.24 -14.37
N ALA A 81 -8.07 -7.57 -13.38
CA ALA A 81 -8.14 -6.84 -12.10
C ALA A 81 -6.88 -7.05 -11.26
N ASP A 82 -6.20 -8.17 -11.48
CA ASP A 82 -4.92 -8.52 -10.88
C ASP A 82 -4.87 -8.49 -9.34
N PRO A 83 -5.78 -9.16 -8.64
CA PRO A 83 -5.71 -9.24 -7.18
C PRO A 83 -4.48 -10.01 -6.68
N MET A 84 -3.83 -10.78 -7.57
CA MET A 84 -2.65 -11.58 -7.26
C MET A 84 -1.33 -10.82 -7.39
N GLY A 85 -1.33 -9.62 -7.98
CA GLY A 85 -0.12 -8.82 -8.17
C GLY A 85 0.81 -9.34 -9.26
N VAL A 86 0.28 -9.97 -10.29
CA VAL A 86 1.04 -10.48 -11.44
C VAL A 86 1.76 -9.35 -12.19
N ARG A 87 1.18 -8.14 -12.20
CA ARG A 87 1.81 -6.95 -12.77
C ARG A 87 3.13 -6.60 -12.09
N ILE A 88 3.25 -6.85 -10.78
CA ILE A 88 4.48 -6.63 -10.02
C ILE A 88 5.56 -7.59 -10.51
N ASP A 89 5.24 -8.87 -10.67
CA ASP A 89 6.15 -9.88 -11.21
C ASP A 89 6.62 -9.52 -12.63
N LEU A 90 5.69 -9.08 -13.49
CA LEU A 90 6.00 -8.63 -14.86
C LEU A 90 6.88 -7.36 -14.86
N ALA A 91 6.64 -6.42 -13.94
CA ALA A 91 7.47 -5.22 -13.82
C ALA A 91 8.90 -5.55 -13.37
N HIS A 92 9.07 -6.44 -12.39
CA HIS A 92 10.38 -6.92 -11.98
C HIS A 92 11.12 -7.67 -13.09
N CYS A 93 10.39 -8.28 -14.03
CA CYS A 93 10.97 -8.85 -15.25
C CYS A 93 11.21 -7.82 -16.35
N GLY A 94 10.88 -6.53 -16.17
CA GLY A 94 10.95 -5.53 -17.22
C GLY A 94 10.01 -5.79 -18.42
N ALA A 95 8.93 -6.56 -18.20
CA ALA A 95 7.88 -6.82 -19.17
C ALA A 95 6.65 -5.90 -18.99
N LEU A 96 6.67 -5.06 -17.96
CA LEU A 96 5.66 -4.03 -17.66
C LEU A 96 6.37 -2.81 -17.08
N GLU A 97 5.84 -1.62 -17.35
CA GLU A 97 6.32 -0.38 -16.72
C GLU A 97 6.05 -0.42 -15.21
N PRO A 98 7.06 -0.14 -14.37
CA PRO A 98 6.93 -0.21 -12.90
C PRO A 98 5.78 0.62 -12.36
N GLN A 99 5.47 1.78 -12.98
CA GLN A 99 4.40 2.68 -12.54
C GLN A 99 3.00 2.07 -12.62
N ALA A 100 2.82 1.04 -13.45
CA ALA A 100 1.54 0.32 -13.62
C ALA A 100 1.48 -1.00 -12.84
N ALA A 101 2.45 -1.27 -11.95
CA ALA A 101 2.61 -2.58 -11.31
C ALA A 101 1.61 -2.84 -10.19
N ILE A 102 1.31 -1.84 -9.34
CA ILE A 102 0.44 -2.01 -8.18
C ILE A 102 -0.97 -1.53 -8.53
N THR A 103 -1.97 -2.38 -8.32
CA THR A 103 -3.40 -2.09 -8.55
C THR A 103 -4.16 -2.02 -7.24
N ASP A 104 -5.29 -1.29 -7.23
CA ASP A 104 -6.20 -1.25 -6.07
C ASP A 104 -6.71 -2.65 -5.69
N SER A 105 -6.96 -3.51 -6.69
CA SER A 105 -7.38 -4.90 -6.47
C SER A 105 -6.31 -5.70 -5.73
N TYR A 106 -5.04 -5.53 -6.09
CA TYR A 106 -3.94 -6.16 -5.37
C TYR A 106 -3.84 -5.65 -3.93
N VAL A 107 -3.85 -4.33 -3.73
CA VAL A 107 -3.78 -3.70 -2.40
C VAL A 107 -4.96 -4.17 -1.53
N ARG A 108 -6.17 -4.17 -2.07
CA ARG A 108 -7.37 -4.67 -1.39
C ARG A 108 -7.20 -6.13 -0.97
N ALA A 109 -6.82 -7.01 -1.90
CA ALA A 109 -6.66 -8.45 -1.63
C ALA A 109 -5.57 -8.71 -0.58
N LEU A 110 -4.43 -7.99 -0.67
CA LEU A 110 -3.33 -8.06 0.28
C LEU A 110 -3.81 -7.73 1.70
N PHE A 111 -4.50 -6.60 1.87
CA PHE A 111 -4.93 -6.15 3.19
C PHE A 111 -6.15 -6.91 3.71
N ASP A 112 -7.03 -7.42 2.85
CA ASP A 112 -8.11 -8.32 3.26
C ASP A 112 -7.56 -9.63 3.86
N ASP A 113 -6.53 -10.23 3.22
CA ASP A 113 -5.87 -11.42 3.77
C ASP A 113 -5.11 -11.12 5.06
N TYR A 114 -4.51 -9.93 5.13
CA TYR A 114 -3.65 -9.54 6.24
C TYR A 114 -4.42 -9.05 7.48
N ALA A 115 -5.64 -8.53 7.34
CA ALA A 115 -6.42 -7.89 8.40
C ALA A 115 -6.54 -8.69 9.72
N PRO A 116 -6.72 -10.03 9.72
CA PRO A 116 -6.86 -10.80 10.97
C PRO A 116 -5.61 -10.82 11.85
N ARG A 117 -4.42 -10.66 11.24
CA ARG A 117 -3.12 -10.74 11.92
C ARG A 117 -2.36 -9.41 11.91
N PHE A 118 -2.91 -8.36 11.28
CA PHE A 118 -2.25 -7.10 10.98
C PHE A 118 -1.61 -6.45 12.21
N GLU A 119 -2.39 -6.12 13.24
CA GLU A 119 -1.85 -5.41 14.41
C GLU A 119 -0.76 -6.22 15.12
N ARG A 120 -1.00 -7.51 15.36
CA ARG A 120 0.00 -8.35 16.03
C ARG A 120 1.29 -8.45 15.24
N HIS A 121 1.21 -8.69 13.93
CA HIS A 121 2.41 -8.82 13.10
C HIS A 121 3.10 -7.47 12.90
N LEU A 122 2.35 -6.38 12.69
CA LEU A 122 2.92 -5.07 12.42
C LEU A 122 3.56 -4.47 13.66
N VAL A 123 2.85 -4.48 14.80
CA VAL A 123 3.31 -3.85 16.05
C VAL A 123 4.35 -4.72 16.75
N GLU A 124 4.07 -6.03 16.93
CA GLU A 124 4.96 -6.94 17.66
C GLU A 124 6.09 -7.50 16.78
N GLY A 125 5.82 -7.72 15.49
CA GLY A 125 6.78 -8.35 14.56
C GLY A 125 7.68 -7.40 13.82
N LEU A 126 7.18 -6.23 13.40
CA LEU A 126 7.91 -5.26 12.57
C LEU A 126 8.26 -3.96 13.30
N ASN A 127 7.98 -3.85 14.59
CA ASN A 127 8.21 -2.63 15.40
C ASN A 127 7.66 -1.35 14.73
N TYR A 128 6.44 -1.44 14.21
CA TYR A 128 5.83 -0.36 13.43
C TYR A 128 5.48 0.85 14.29
N ARG A 129 5.95 2.02 13.87
CA ARG A 129 5.82 3.29 14.58
C ARG A 129 5.34 4.46 13.72
N GLY A 130 4.86 4.19 12.52
CA GLY A 130 4.42 5.25 11.59
C GLY A 130 3.44 6.25 12.21
N PRO A 131 2.34 5.80 12.86
CA PRO A 131 1.37 6.70 13.50
C PRO A 131 1.95 7.59 14.59
N GLU A 132 2.81 7.05 15.46
CA GLU A 132 3.44 7.79 16.55
C GLU A 132 4.42 8.83 16.01
N LEU A 133 5.19 8.47 14.98
CA LEU A 133 6.12 9.38 14.32
C LEU A 133 5.37 10.55 13.65
N ILE A 134 4.26 10.29 12.96
CA ILE A 134 3.41 11.33 12.37
C ILE A 134 2.81 12.23 13.47
N ALA A 135 2.27 11.67 14.54
CA ALA A 135 1.71 12.44 15.63
C ALA A 135 2.75 13.34 16.31
N ASP A 136 3.98 12.86 16.49
CA ASP A 136 5.13 13.62 16.99
C ASP A 136 5.53 14.76 16.04
N ALA A 137 5.61 14.46 14.73
CA ALA A 137 5.95 15.42 13.71
C ALA A 137 4.91 16.55 13.63
N LEU A 138 3.63 16.23 13.76
CA LEU A 138 2.55 17.22 13.80
C LEU A 138 2.69 18.16 15.02
N ARG A 139 3.05 17.65 16.20
CA ARG A 139 3.33 18.47 17.39
C ARG A 139 4.49 19.44 17.14
N ARG A 140 5.60 18.94 16.55
CA ARG A 140 6.77 19.77 16.21
C ARG A 140 6.45 20.81 15.11
N ALA A 141 5.69 20.43 14.10
CA ALA A 141 5.28 21.32 13.01
C ALA A 141 4.35 22.44 13.52
N ALA A 142 3.37 22.11 14.38
CA ALA A 142 2.49 23.10 14.98
C ALA A 142 3.27 24.11 15.88
N SER A 143 4.23 23.60 16.67
CA SER A 143 5.10 24.46 17.49
C SER A 143 5.93 25.43 16.62
N ARG A 144 6.45 24.99 15.45
CA ARG A 144 7.14 25.89 14.51
C ARG A 144 6.25 26.98 13.93
N ARG A 145 4.94 26.75 13.90
CA ARG A 145 3.92 27.71 13.42
C ARG A 145 3.27 28.51 14.56
N VAL A 146 3.76 28.36 15.79
CA VAL A 146 3.25 29.05 17.01
C VAL A 146 1.72 28.87 17.14
N ARG A 147 1.25 27.63 16.97
CA ARG A 147 -0.15 27.28 17.09
C ARG A 147 -0.36 26.03 17.96
N ASP A 148 -1.56 25.87 18.49
CA ASP A 148 -1.96 24.65 19.20
C ASP A 148 -2.04 23.45 18.26
N VAL A 149 -1.69 22.26 18.77
CA VAL A 149 -1.85 20.98 18.09
C VAL A 149 -3.28 20.50 18.26
N ARG A 150 -4.22 21.23 17.68
CA ARG A 150 -5.63 20.86 17.67
C ARG A 150 -6.19 21.02 16.27
N PHE A 151 -6.78 19.93 15.78
CA PHE A 151 -7.40 19.88 14.46
C PHE A 151 -8.90 19.68 14.63
N ARG A 152 -9.67 20.41 13.86
CA ARG A 152 -11.12 20.34 13.88
C ARG A 152 -11.61 19.08 13.16
N ARG A 153 -11.03 18.79 11.99
CA ARG A 153 -11.37 17.61 11.17
C ARG A 153 -10.13 17.05 10.49
N ALA A 154 -9.96 15.73 10.58
CA ALA A 154 -8.91 14.99 9.90
C ALA A 154 -9.48 13.97 8.93
N PHE A 155 -8.78 13.76 7.81
CA PHE A 155 -8.94 12.61 6.94
C PHE A 155 -7.74 11.68 7.08
N ASP A 156 -7.99 10.42 7.40
CA ASP A 156 -7.01 9.36 7.56
C ASP A 156 -7.06 8.45 6.33
N LEU A 157 -6.10 8.64 5.42
CA LEU A 157 -6.01 7.93 4.15
C LEU A 157 -5.33 6.58 4.37
N GLY A 158 -5.99 5.48 3.94
CA GLY A 158 -5.55 4.13 4.21
C GLY A 158 -5.53 3.84 5.73
N CYS A 159 -6.66 4.09 6.39
CA CYS A 159 -6.76 4.08 7.85
C CYS A 159 -6.50 2.72 8.51
N GLY A 160 -6.48 1.63 7.72
CA GLY A 160 -6.21 0.28 8.19
C GLY A 160 -7.10 -0.13 9.36
N THR A 161 -6.48 -0.58 10.44
CA THR A 161 -7.18 -0.98 11.68
C THR A 161 -7.43 0.18 12.65
N GLY A 162 -7.00 1.42 12.31
CA GLY A 162 -7.22 2.62 13.11
C GLY A 162 -6.08 3.02 14.04
N LEU A 163 -4.86 2.59 13.76
CA LEU A 163 -3.68 2.96 14.56
C LEU A 163 -3.42 4.48 14.54
N MET A 164 -3.64 5.13 13.38
CA MET A 164 -3.47 6.58 13.28
C MET A 164 -4.48 7.37 14.12
N ALA A 165 -5.75 6.96 14.14
CA ALA A 165 -6.75 7.58 15.01
C ALA A 165 -6.41 7.43 16.51
N ARG A 166 -5.82 6.29 16.91
CA ARG A 166 -5.31 6.11 18.29
C ARG A 166 -4.19 7.11 18.61
N ALA A 167 -3.23 7.29 17.70
CA ALA A 167 -2.10 8.21 17.89
C ALA A 167 -2.53 9.68 17.91
N LEU A 168 -3.63 10.02 17.23
CA LEU A 168 -4.21 11.36 17.18
C LEU A 168 -5.28 11.64 18.25
N ALA A 169 -5.58 10.66 19.12
CA ALA A 169 -6.61 10.82 20.14
C ALA A 169 -6.35 12.07 21.03
N GLY A 170 -7.37 12.89 21.20
CA GLY A 170 -7.28 14.16 21.96
C GLY A 170 -6.66 15.34 21.19
N THR A 171 -6.14 15.14 19.98
CA THR A 171 -5.60 16.20 19.12
C THR A 171 -6.52 16.55 17.95
N VAL A 172 -7.44 15.65 17.59
CA VAL A 172 -8.41 15.81 16.51
C VAL A 172 -9.82 15.75 17.11
N ALA A 173 -10.70 16.68 16.71
CA ALA A 173 -12.08 16.71 17.20
C ALA A 173 -13.01 15.78 16.42
N ALA A 174 -12.79 15.64 15.11
CA ALA A 174 -13.50 14.69 14.23
C ALA A 174 -12.53 14.06 13.24
N ILE A 175 -12.61 12.73 13.08
CA ILE A 175 -11.76 11.99 12.14
C ILE A 175 -12.59 11.06 11.28
N GLU A 176 -12.36 11.11 9.97
CA GLU A 176 -12.93 10.16 9.02
C GLU A 176 -11.80 9.34 8.38
N GLY A 177 -12.00 8.03 8.30
CA GLY A 177 -11.04 7.10 7.70
C GLY A 177 -11.52 6.56 6.36
N VAL A 178 -10.58 6.36 5.43
CA VAL A 178 -10.82 5.67 4.17
C VAL A 178 -9.82 4.54 3.99
N ASP A 179 -10.29 3.39 3.51
CA ASP A 179 -9.45 2.23 3.19
C ASP A 179 -10.08 1.42 2.05
N LEU A 180 -9.26 0.74 1.25
CA LEU A 180 -9.72 -0.17 0.20
C LEU A 180 -10.27 -1.48 0.76
N SER A 181 -9.76 -1.92 1.93
CA SER A 181 -10.08 -3.21 2.53
C SER A 181 -11.29 -3.13 3.47
N PRO A 182 -12.43 -3.75 3.15
CA PRO A 182 -13.57 -3.84 4.06
C PRO A 182 -13.22 -4.59 5.34
N ARG A 183 -12.24 -5.50 5.31
CA ARG A 183 -11.79 -6.23 6.51
C ARG A 183 -10.97 -5.35 7.45
N MET A 184 -10.13 -4.45 6.91
CA MET A 184 -9.45 -3.42 7.70
C MET A 184 -10.46 -2.47 8.35
N LEU A 185 -11.42 -1.97 7.58
CA LEU A 185 -12.49 -1.11 8.09
C LEU A 185 -13.33 -1.78 9.18
N ALA A 186 -13.56 -3.10 9.08
CA ALA A 186 -14.23 -3.86 10.12
C ALA A 186 -13.46 -3.88 11.45
N GLN A 187 -12.12 -3.85 11.42
CA GLN A 187 -11.29 -3.68 12.62
C GLN A 187 -11.31 -2.23 13.11
N ALA A 188 -11.14 -1.26 12.21
CA ALA A 188 -11.20 0.17 12.56
C ALA A 188 -12.51 0.54 13.28
N ARG A 189 -13.66 0.02 12.84
CA ARG A 189 -14.98 0.23 13.50
C ARG A 189 -14.99 -0.19 14.96
N LYS A 190 -14.24 -1.23 15.34
CA LYS A 190 -14.18 -1.72 16.73
C LYS A 190 -13.50 -0.71 17.67
N THR A 191 -12.64 0.16 17.14
CA THR A 191 -11.95 1.19 17.93
C THR A 191 -12.90 2.28 18.43
N ARG A 192 -13.99 2.55 17.70
CA ARG A 192 -14.94 3.64 17.95
C ARG A 192 -14.29 5.04 17.96
N LEU A 193 -13.17 5.19 17.24
CA LEU A 193 -12.43 6.46 17.18
C LEU A 193 -12.79 7.29 15.95
N TYR A 194 -13.42 6.71 14.93
CA TYR A 194 -13.80 7.40 13.70
C TYR A 194 -15.26 7.82 13.73
N ASP A 195 -15.53 9.04 13.25
CA ASP A 195 -16.88 9.56 13.03
C ASP A 195 -17.52 8.90 11.81
N ALA A 196 -16.71 8.62 10.78
CA ALA A 196 -17.13 7.87 9.60
C ALA A 196 -15.97 7.03 9.03
N LEU A 197 -16.32 5.91 8.40
CA LEU A 197 -15.38 5.02 7.71
C LEU A 197 -15.91 4.71 6.30
N HIS A 198 -15.05 4.88 5.30
CA HIS A 198 -15.40 4.81 3.89
C HIS A 198 -14.59 3.71 3.19
N GLU A 199 -15.26 2.84 2.45
CA GLU A 199 -14.62 1.88 1.55
C GLU A 199 -14.47 2.54 0.19
N ALA A 200 -13.28 3.06 -0.11
CA ALA A 200 -13.00 3.75 -1.36
C ALA A 200 -11.49 3.83 -1.64
N GLU A 201 -11.14 4.13 -2.89
CA GLU A 201 -9.81 4.61 -3.26
C GLU A 201 -9.64 6.04 -2.71
N LEU A 202 -8.43 6.36 -2.22
CA LEU A 202 -8.17 7.59 -1.46
C LEU A 202 -8.33 8.88 -2.28
N VAL A 203 -7.94 8.91 -3.57
CA VAL A 203 -8.12 10.10 -4.42
C VAL A 203 -9.60 10.29 -4.74
N ALA A 204 -10.31 9.20 -5.03
CA ALA A 204 -11.76 9.24 -5.27
C ALA A 204 -12.52 9.71 -4.01
N PHE A 205 -12.11 9.24 -2.83
CA PHE A 205 -12.66 9.71 -1.56
C PHE A 205 -12.44 11.23 -1.39
N LEU A 206 -11.20 11.70 -1.57
CA LEU A 206 -10.90 13.13 -1.46
C LEU A 206 -11.67 13.95 -2.48
N ALA A 207 -11.75 13.50 -3.75
CA ALA A 207 -12.47 14.19 -4.81
C ALA A 207 -13.95 14.42 -4.48
N GLY A 208 -14.56 13.53 -3.72
CA GLY A 208 -15.93 13.64 -3.21
C GLY A 208 -16.10 14.64 -2.05
N ARG A 209 -15.04 15.24 -1.52
CA ARG A 209 -15.08 16.17 -0.38
C ARG A 209 -15.10 17.63 -0.81
N ALA A 210 -15.65 18.49 0.04
CA ALA A 210 -15.65 19.92 -0.22
C ALA A 210 -14.24 20.54 -0.07
N ALA A 211 -13.95 21.61 -0.81
CA ALA A 211 -12.71 22.37 -0.65
C ALA A 211 -12.64 23.02 0.72
N GLY A 212 -11.52 22.87 1.42
CA GLY A 212 -11.30 23.43 2.75
C GLY A 212 -12.09 22.74 3.88
N GLU A 213 -12.56 21.52 3.66
CA GLU A 213 -13.38 20.76 4.61
C GLU A 213 -12.58 20.28 5.83
N ALA A 214 -11.31 19.92 5.65
CA ALA A 214 -10.42 19.42 6.68
C ALA A 214 -9.29 20.41 7.00
N ASP A 215 -8.70 20.30 8.16
CA ASP A 215 -7.47 21.01 8.54
C ASP A 215 -6.29 20.05 8.79
N LEU A 216 -6.53 18.74 8.65
CA LEU A 216 -5.49 17.70 8.65
C LEU A 216 -5.83 16.60 7.64
N VAL A 217 -4.84 16.18 6.86
CA VAL A 217 -4.85 14.92 6.08
C VAL A 217 -3.63 14.12 6.51
N VAL A 218 -3.82 12.84 6.82
CA VAL A 218 -2.73 11.95 7.21
C VAL A 218 -2.70 10.70 6.33
N ALA A 219 -1.49 10.16 6.08
CA ALA A 219 -1.27 8.92 5.34
C ALA A 219 -0.05 8.18 5.91
N ALA A 220 -0.28 7.17 6.75
CA ALA A 220 0.78 6.40 7.40
C ALA A 220 1.08 5.12 6.61
N ASP A 221 2.21 5.06 5.90
CA ASP A 221 2.66 3.95 5.05
C ASP A 221 1.65 3.52 3.97
N VAL A 222 0.94 4.50 3.39
CA VAL A 222 -0.07 4.31 2.34
C VAL A 222 0.47 4.66 0.96
N PHE A 223 1.18 5.78 0.86
CA PHE A 223 1.70 6.28 -0.42
C PHE A 223 2.76 5.37 -1.05
N VAL A 224 3.26 4.41 -0.30
CA VAL A 224 4.13 3.31 -0.80
C VAL A 224 3.42 2.40 -1.82
N TYR A 225 2.11 2.48 -1.98
CA TYR A 225 1.34 1.75 -2.99
C TYR A 225 0.98 2.59 -4.22
N LEU A 226 1.38 3.86 -4.26
CA LEU A 226 1.15 4.78 -5.37
C LEU A 226 2.49 5.17 -6.01
N ALA A 227 2.62 4.95 -7.32
CA ALA A 227 3.79 5.40 -8.07
C ALA A 227 3.78 6.92 -8.24
N ASP A 228 2.63 7.49 -8.64
CA ASP A 228 2.45 8.94 -8.77
C ASP A 228 1.58 9.48 -7.63
N LEU A 229 2.14 10.41 -6.88
CA LEU A 229 1.45 11.08 -5.77
C LEU A 229 0.75 12.38 -6.20
N GLY A 230 0.79 12.76 -7.48
CA GLY A 230 0.31 14.03 -7.98
C GLY A 230 -1.16 14.29 -7.66
N ASP A 231 -2.04 13.33 -7.94
CA ASP A 231 -3.48 13.45 -7.67
C ASP A 231 -3.77 13.47 -6.16
N ALA A 232 -3.10 12.61 -5.40
CA ALA A 232 -3.25 12.57 -3.94
C ALA A 232 -2.85 13.91 -3.30
N PHE A 233 -1.78 14.55 -3.77
CA PHE A 233 -1.35 15.86 -3.29
C PHE A 233 -2.31 16.98 -3.71
N ARG A 234 -2.76 16.99 -4.99
CA ARG A 234 -3.70 18.01 -5.48
C ARG A 234 -5.02 17.96 -4.70
N GLU A 235 -5.58 16.77 -4.52
CA GLU A 235 -6.83 16.59 -3.80
C GLU A 235 -6.67 16.85 -2.30
N SER A 236 -5.57 16.40 -1.68
CA SER A 236 -5.27 16.72 -0.27
C SER A 236 -5.19 18.25 -0.07
N ARG A 237 -4.51 18.97 -1.00
CA ARG A 237 -4.46 20.42 -0.92
C ARG A 237 -5.83 21.07 -1.09
N ARG A 238 -6.66 20.55 -1.98
CA ARG A 238 -7.99 21.11 -2.23
C ARG A 238 -8.89 20.97 -1.00
N VAL A 239 -8.90 19.82 -0.35
CA VAL A 239 -9.74 19.55 0.82
C VAL A 239 -9.22 20.18 2.11
N LEU A 240 -7.93 20.48 2.19
CA LEU A 240 -7.37 21.17 3.35
C LEU A 240 -7.81 22.64 3.41
N ALA A 241 -8.15 23.14 4.57
CA ALA A 241 -8.28 24.58 4.84
C ALA A 241 -6.92 25.27 4.70
N ARG A 242 -6.90 26.59 4.54
CA ARG A 242 -5.65 27.37 4.56
C ARG A 242 -4.92 27.16 5.89
N GLY A 243 -3.61 26.89 5.81
CA GLY A 243 -2.80 26.54 6.97
C GLY A 243 -3.05 25.11 7.50
N GLY A 244 -3.87 24.30 6.82
CA GLY A 244 -4.03 22.89 7.12
C GLY A 244 -2.81 22.08 6.75
N PHE A 245 -2.64 20.92 7.39
CA PHE A 245 -1.48 20.05 7.19
C PHE A 245 -1.81 18.78 6.43
N LEU A 246 -0.90 18.40 5.53
CA LEU A 246 -0.73 17.04 5.01
C LEU A 246 0.49 16.42 5.70
N ALA A 247 0.31 15.31 6.42
CA ALA A 247 1.38 14.58 7.08
C ALA A 247 1.39 13.12 6.65
N PHE A 248 2.56 12.62 6.20
CA PHE A 248 2.65 11.27 5.65
C PHE A 248 4.03 10.66 5.82
N THR A 249 4.10 9.34 5.64
CA THR A 249 5.34 8.59 5.50
C THR A 249 5.39 7.91 4.15
N VAL A 250 6.60 7.76 3.61
CA VAL A 250 6.91 7.00 2.40
C VAL A 250 8.18 6.18 2.60
N GLN A 251 8.35 5.15 1.81
CA GLN A 251 9.63 4.47 1.68
C GLN A 251 10.57 5.32 0.82
N ALA A 252 11.85 5.39 1.21
CA ALA A 252 12.85 6.22 0.58
C ALA A 252 13.81 5.41 -0.29
N HIS A 253 14.33 6.03 -1.35
CA HIS A 253 15.51 5.57 -2.07
C HIS A 253 16.44 6.76 -2.37
N PRO A 254 17.75 6.51 -2.58
CA PRO A 254 18.72 7.58 -2.71
C PRO A 254 18.73 8.29 -4.08
N GLY A 255 18.01 7.75 -5.07
CA GLY A 255 17.91 8.33 -6.42
C GLY A 255 16.76 9.32 -6.56
N ASP A 256 16.65 9.88 -7.77
CA ASP A 256 15.53 10.75 -8.15
C ASP A 256 14.30 9.93 -8.57
N GLY A 257 13.10 10.52 -8.47
CA GLY A 257 11.86 9.92 -8.93
C GLY A 257 11.31 8.83 -8.00
N VAL A 258 10.75 7.78 -8.61
CA VAL A 258 10.04 6.69 -7.92
C VAL A 258 10.51 5.35 -8.46
N VAL A 259 10.76 4.39 -7.56
CA VAL A 259 11.15 3.03 -7.93
C VAL A 259 10.23 2.01 -7.28
N LEU A 260 9.96 0.91 -7.98
CA LEU A 260 9.30 -0.27 -7.44
C LEU A 260 10.34 -1.14 -6.74
N GLY A 261 10.19 -1.35 -5.44
CA GLY A 261 11.04 -2.22 -4.66
C GLY A 261 10.68 -3.71 -4.79
N GLU A 262 11.62 -4.57 -4.44
CA GLU A 262 11.39 -6.03 -4.41
C GLU A 262 10.32 -6.44 -3.37
N ASP A 263 10.01 -5.57 -2.42
CA ASP A 263 8.97 -5.75 -1.41
C ASP A 263 7.56 -5.38 -1.89
N ALA A 264 7.40 -5.17 -3.21
CA ALA A 264 6.14 -4.75 -3.84
C ALA A 264 5.61 -3.42 -3.28
N ARG A 265 6.51 -2.46 -3.07
CA ARG A 265 6.20 -1.08 -2.66
C ARG A 265 6.97 -0.10 -3.52
N TYR A 266 6.42 1.10 -3.66
CA TYR A 266 7.15 2.21 -4.25
C TYR A 266 7.97 2.96 -3.19
N ALA A 267 9.21 3.24 -3.54
CA ALA A 267 10.08 4.15 -2.78
C ALA A 267 10.23 5.46 -3.55
N HIS A 268 10.12 6.58 -2.83
CA HIS A 268 10.09 7.92 -3.41
C HIS A 268 11.36 8.68 -3.05
N GLY A 269 12.00 9.28 -4.05
CA GLY A 269 13.17 10.13 -3.87
C GLY A 269 12.82 11.47 -3.21
N GLU A 270 13.76 12.04 -2.45
CA GLU A 270 13.56 13.33 -1.78
C GLU A 270 13.27 14.46 -2.79
N ALA A 271 14.01 14.51 -3.91
CA ALA A 271 13.80 15.53 -4.95
C ALA A 271 12.38 15.48 -5.50
N TYR A 272 11.89 14.29 -5.85
CA TYR A 272 10.50 14.10 -6.31
C TYR A 272 9.46 14.66 -5.33
N LEU A 273 9.61 14.38 -4.03
CA LEU A 273 8.67 14.84 -3.01
C LEU A 273 8.71 16.37 -2.84
N ARG A 274 9.90 16.98 -2.91
CA ARG A 274 10.06 18.45 -2.81
C ARG A 274 9.49 19.16 -4.02
N ASP A 275 9.77 18.66 -5.21
CA ASP A 275 9.27 19.23 -6.47
C ASP A 275 7.74 19.12 -6.54
N LEU A 276 7.20 17.97 -6.14
CA LEU A 276 5.75 17.77 -6.09
C LEU A 276 5.07 18.70 -5.06
N ALA A 277 5.66 18.88 -3.88
CA ALA A 277 5.16 19.82 -2.88
C ALA A 277 5.10 21.24 -3.44
N ALA A 278 6.19 21.69 -4.10
CA ALA A 278 6.26 23.01 -4.72
C ALA A 278 5.24 23.17 -5.87
N ALA A 279 5.17 22.18 -6.77
CA ALA A 279 4.24 22.17 -7.91
C ALA A 279 2.77 22.18 -7.48
N THR A 280 2.45 21.55 -6.35
CA THR A 280 1.09 21.51 -5.81
C THR A 280 0.79 22.62 -4.81
N GLY A 281 1.74 23.53 -4.52
CA GLY A 281 1.54 24.71 -3.67
C GLY A 281 1.47 24.38 -2.18
N PHE A 282 2.20 23.35 -1.76
CA PHE A 282 2.48 23.08 -0.34
C PHE A 282 3.80 23.73 0.09
N THR A 283 3.86 24.16 1.34
CA THR A 283 5.10 24.54 2.02
C THR A 283 5.58 23.39 2.90
N MET A 284 6.80 22.92 2.68
CA MET A 284 7.41 21.90 3.54
C MET A 284 7.73 22.50 4.92
N VAL A 285 7.05 22.03 5.97
CA VAL A 285 7.25 22.47 7.35
C VAL A 285 8.26 21.59 8.07
N LEU A 286 8.17 20.28 7.82
CA LEU A 286 9.08 19.29 8.35
C LEU A 286 9.31 18.21 7.28
N PHE A 287 10.57 17.82 7.12
CA PHE A 287 10.97 16.69 6.28
C PHE A 287 12.19 16.05 6.91
N GLU A 288 12.10 14.77 7.21
CA GLU A 288 13.18 14.07 7.90
C GLU A 288 13.24 12.59 7.49
N PRO A 289 14.44 12.01 7.45
CA PRO A 289 14.59 10.58 7.29
C PRO A 289 14.06 9.86 8.54
N VAL A 290 13.30 8.79 8.33
CA VAL A 290 12.75 7.96 9.40
C VAL A 290 12.79 6.49 8.97
N SER A 291 12.61 5.59 9.94
CA SER A 291 12.18 4.23 9.67
C SER A 291 10.85 4.00 10.41
N THR A 292 9.81 3.69 9.65
CA THR A 292 8.48 3.41 10.22
C THR A 292 8.37 1.98 10.72
N ARG A 293 9.19 1.07 10.20
CA ARG A 293 9.20 -0.37 10.52
C ARG A 293 10.58 -0.99 10.29
N GLU A 294 10.75 -2.19 10.80
CA GLU A 294 11.87 -3.05 10.47
C GLU A 294 11.43 -4.16 9.49
N ASP A 295 12.34 -4.58 8.61
CA ASP A 295 12.21 -5.79 7.81
C ASP A 295 13.43 -6.68 8.06
N ARG A 296 13.22 -7.93 8.46
CA ARG A 296 14.27 -8.90 8.82
C ARG A 296 15.30 -8.35 9.79
N GLY A 297 14.82 -7.53 10.76
CA GLY A 297 15.67 -6.91 11.78
C GLY A 297 16.49 -5.71 11.32
N ALA A 298 16.28 -5.21 10.09
CA ALA A 298 16.90 -3.99 9.59
C ALA A 298 15.84 -2.87 9.42
N PRO A 299 16.17 -1.61 9.81
CA PRO A 299 15.27 -0.49 9.61
C PRO A 299 15.04 -0.23 8.11
N VAL A 300 13.78 -0.13 7.69
CA VAL A 300 13.41 0.24 6.32
C VAL A 300 13.58 1.76 6.15
N PRO A 301 14.43 2.22 5.22
CA PRO A 301 14.60 3.65 4.97
C PRO A 301 13.30 4.30 4.52
N GLY A 302 12.96 5.44 5.11
CA GLY A 302 11.77 6.21 4.76
C GLY A 302 11.95 7.69 4.98
N HIS A 303 10.97 8.46 4.52
CA HIS A 303 10.82 9.88 4.80
C HIS A 303 9.49 10.14 5.50
N LEU A 304 9.53 11.04 6.46
CA LEU A 304 8.35 11.64 7.06
C LEU A 304 8.28 13.10 6.64
N ALA A 305 7.12 13.51 6.14
CA ALA A 305 6.87 14.87 5.72
C ALA A 305 5.64 15.45 6.43
N VAL A 306 5.74 16.71 6.85
CA VAL A 306 4.59 17.56 7.22
C VAL A 306 4.63 18.78 6.32
N MET A 307 3.60 18.95 5.53
CA MET A 307 3.43 20.04 4.58
C MET A 307 2.22 20.87 4.95
N GLU A 308 2.31 22.18 4.77
CA GLU A 308 1.23 23.12 5.01
C GLU A 308 0.64 23.62 3.70
N ARG A 309 -0.69 23.64 3.60
CA ARG A 309 -1.36 24.37 2.53
C ARG A 309 -1.08 25.85 2.68
N SER A 310 -0.26 26.40 1.77
CA SER A 310 0.07 27.84 1.74
C SER A 310 -1.19 28.70 1.55
N VAL A 311 -1.11 29.94 2.03
CA VAL A 311 -2.21 30.93 1.96
C VAL A 311 -2.53 31.34 0.54
#